data_8eda036b6f2739952632c7dbaadf66d9
#
_entry.id   8eda036b6f2739952632c7dbaadf66d9
#
_cell.length_a   1.000
_cell.length_b   1.000
_cell.length_c   1.000
_cell.angle_alpha   90.00
_cell.angle_beta   90.00
_cell.angle_gamma   90.00
#
_symmetry.space_group_name_H-M   'P 1'
#
loop_
_entity.id
_entity.type
_entity.pdbx_description
1 polymer ?
#
loop_
_entity_poly.entity_id
_entity_poly.type
_entity_poly.pdbx_seq_one_letter_code
_entity_poly.pdbx_strand_id
1 'polypeptide(L)'
;HAYYLKEKSNSTKTVIIAHGYRASSIEMVSYAEYFRDHYGFNVLLPDARGHGKSEGEYVGMGWPDRLDYLQWVQWTLKKNGDSSELILFGASMGGATMMMLSGEKLPSQVKFIVEDCGFSSVEAILTYQIKNRTDFPVELLLGSLKTYVQVKLGYSLEEASSIEQVRKKTVPMIFIHGDADSIVPVSMVYQVYEAAPEPKSLLIVPGAEHVRAFNDEKARSLVDGYIKKYLTP
;
A
#
# COMPACT_ATOMS: atom_id res chain seq x y z
N HIS A 1 -4.88 9.13 13.32
CA HIS A 1 -4.84 8.09 14.36
C HIS A 1 -4.00 6.89 13.89
N ALA A 2 -3.29 6.23 14.81
CA ALA A 2 -2.58 4.97 14.56
C ALA A 2 -2.43 4.15 15.84
N TYR A 3 -2.35 2.83 15.70
CA TYR A 3 -1.88 1.94 16.75
C TYR A 3 -0.40 1.65 16.55
N TYR A 4 0.40 1.80 17.59
CA TYR A 4 1.81 1.43 17.61
C TYR A 4 2.04 0.27 18.58
N LEU A 5 2.31 -0.90 18.01
CA LEU A 5 2.60 -2.11 18.77
C LEU A 5 4.11 -2.22 18.94
N LYS A 6 4.61 -1.76 20.08
CA LYS A 6 6.04 -1.84 20.39
C LYS A 6 6.42 -3.26 20.81
N GLU A 7 7.50 -3.77 20.24
CA GLU A 7 8.08 -5.06 20.65
C GLU A 7 8.87 -4.91 21.97
N LYS A 8 8.79 -5.93 22.82
CA LYS A 8 9.44 -5.94 24.14
C LYS A 8 10.96 -5.99 24.08
N SER A 9 11.51 -6.58 23.03
CA SER A 9 12.96 -6.74 22.78
C SER A 9 13.69 -5.45 22.35
N ASN A 10 13.03 -4.28 22.33
CA ASN A 10 13.57 -3.04 21.76
C ASN A 10 14.04 -3.17 20.31
N SER A 11 13.28 -3.86 19.47
CA SER A 11 13.57 -3.98 18.05
C SER A 11 13.76 -2.62 17.38
N THR A 12 14.78 -2.50 16.55
CA THR A 12 14.98 -1.34 15.65
C THR A 12 14.17 -1.46 14.35
N LYS A 13 13.57 -2.62 14.11
CA LYS A 13 12.82 -2.93 12.89
C LYS A 13 11.35 -2.62 13.10
N THR A 14 10.74 -1.95 12.12
CA THR A 14 9.32 -1.60 12.18
C THR A 14 8.67 -1.82 10.83
N VAL A 15 7.48 -2.42 10.83
CA VAL A 15 6.60 -2.43 9.66
C VAL A 15 5.50 -1.40 9.82
N ILE A 16 5.26 -0.60 8.78
CA ILE A 16 4.11 0.31 8.68
C ILE A 16 3.12 -0.32 7.70
N ILE A 17 1.89 -0.57 8.15
CA ILE A 17 0.90 -1.33 7.38
C ILE A 17 -0.30 -0.45 7.04
N ALA A 18 -0.59 -0.32 5.74
CA ALA A 18 -1.71 0.44 5.20
C ALA A 18 -2.89 -0.47 4.86
N HIS A 19 -4.07 -0.13 5.37
CA HIS A 19 -5.32 -0.87 5.14
C HIS A 19 -6.01 -0.50 3.82
N GLY A 20 -7.00 -1.32 3.43
CA GLY A 20 -7.81 -1.14 2.23
C GLY A 20 -8.95 -0.11 2.39
N TYR A 21 -9.67 0.14 1.28
CA TYR A 21 -10.86 0.99 1.23
C TYR A 21 -11.96 0.46 2.14
N ARG A 22 -12.59 1.33 2.93
CA ARG A 22 -13.62 1.02 3.93
C ARG A 22 -13.19 0.07 5.06
N ALA A 23 -11.89 -0.23 5.13
CA ALA A 23 -11.29 -0.95 6.25
C ALA A 23 -10.74 0.04 7.28
N SER A 24 -10.10 -0.47 8.31
CA SER A 24 -9.35 0.29 9.31
C SER A 24 -8.09 -0.47 9.69
N SER A 25 -7.29 0.12 10.55
CA SER A 25 -6.10 -0.51 11.10
C SER A 25 -6.37 -1.88 11.79
N ILE A 26 -7.57 -2.08 12.32
CA ILE A 26 -7.96 -3.32 13.03
C ILE A 26 -8.00 -4.52 12.07
N GLU A 27 -8.43 -4.34 10.82
CA GLU A 27 -8.47 -5.43 9.83
C GLU A 27 -7.07 -5.87 9.37
N MET A 28 -6.03 -5.10 9.73
CA MET A 28 -4.64 -5.45 9.41
C MET A 28 -3.92 -6.27 10.49
N VAL A 29 -4.64 -6.71 11.52
CA VAL A 29 -4.03 -7.44 12.66
C VAL A 29 -3.35 -8.73 12.22
N SER A 30 -3.91 -9.52 11.29
CA SER A 30 -3.28 -10.75 10.80
C SER A 30 -1.93 -10.51 10.10
N TYR A 31 -1.80 -9.39 9.39
CA TYR A 31 -0.52 -8.97 8.80
C TYR A 31 0.45 -8.51 9.89
N ALA A 32 -0.06 -7.79 10.91
CA ALA A 32 0.75 -7.34 12.04
C ALA A 32 1.31 -8.53 12.85
N GLU A 33 0.50 -9.57 13.10
CA GLU A 33 0.91 -10.80 13.77
C GLU A 33 2.04 -11.50 13.03
N TYR A 34 1.98 -11.58 11.69
CA TYR A 34 3.06 -12.16 10.90
C TYR A 34 4.41 -11.47 11.16
N PHE A 35 4.46 -10.14 11.11
CA PHE A 35 5.72 -9.41 11.35
C PHE A 35 6.14 -9.41 12.82
N ARG A 36 5.20 -9.30 13.73
CA ARG A 36 5.50 -9.26 15.17
C ARG A 36 5.89 -10.61 15.72
N ASP A 37 5.09 -11.64 15.44
CA ASP A 37 5.23 -12.93 16.11
C ASP A 37 6.35 -13.80 15.51
N HIS A 38 6.64 -13.64 14.20
CA HIS A 38 7.74 -14.36 13.55
C HIS A 38 9.08 -13.61 13.61
N TYR A 39 9.05 -12.27 13.64
CA TYR A 39 10.27 -11.46 13.49
C TYR A 39 10.56 -10.52 14.67
N GLY A 40 9.64 -10.36 15.59
CA GLY A 40 9.80 -9.42 16.69
C GLY A 40 9.88 -7.95 16.23
N PHE A 41 9.14 -7.58 15.18
CA PHE A 41 9.14 -6.21 14.69
C PHE A 41 8.14 -5.35 15.45
N ASN A 42 8.47 -4.08 15.60
CA ASN A 42 7.45 -3.09 15.93
C ASN A 42 6.47 -2.98 14.77
N VAL A 43 5.20 -2.70 15.07
CA VAL A 43 4.17 -2.53 14.03
C VAL A 43 3.46 -1.20 14.22
N LEU A 44 3.36 -0.42 13.16
CA LEU A 44 2.54 0.79 13.09
C LEU A 44 1.37 0.56 12.14
N LEU A 45 0.16 0.74 12.67
CA LEU A 45 -1.11 0.55 11.96
C LEU A 45 -1.86 1.89 11.91
N PRO A 46 -1.61 2.77 10.93
CA PRO A 46 -2.38 3.98 10.78
C PRO A 46 -3.79 3.69 10.23
N ASP A 47 -4.78 4.42 10.72
CA ASP A 47 -6.03 4.62 10.01
C ASP A 47 -5.80 5.69 8.94
N ALA A 48 -6.08 5.38 7.68
CA ALA A 48 -6.01 6.36 6.59
C ALA A 48 -7.02 7.50 6.81
N ARG A 49 -6.80 8.66 6.17
CA ARG A 49 -7.75 9.78 6.24
C ARG A 49 -9.17 9.34 5.90
N GLY A 50 -10.16 9.82 6.64
CA GLY A 50 -11.57 9.46 6.46
C GLY A 50 -11.92 8.02 6.82
N HIS A 51 -11.03 7.29 7.53
CA HIS A 51 -11.26 5.92 7.99
C HIS A 51 -10.98 5.76 9.49
N GLY A 52 -11.57 4.73 10.07
CA GLY A 52 -11.34 4.33 11.45
C GLY A 52 -11.54 5.49 12.43
N LYS A 53 -10.49 5.82 13.20
CA LYS A 53 -10.47 6.94 14.16
C LYS A 53 -9.73 8.16 13.63
N SER A 54 -9.22 8.11 12.39
CA SER A 54 -8.59 9.27 11.75
C SER A 54 -9.62 10.27 11.27
N GLU A 55 -9.26 11.53 11.35
CA GLU A 55 -10.03 12.64 10.79
C GLU A 55 -9.98 12.62 9.26
N GLY A 56 -10.84 13.41 8.62
CA GLY A 56 -10.90 13.59 7.18
C GLY A 56 -12.32 13.49 6.66
N GLU A 57 -12.66 14.39 5.74
CA GLU A 57 -14.01 14.48 5.15
C GLU A 57 -14.16 13.66 3.87
N TYR A 58 -13.05 13.05 3.39
CA TYR A 58 -13.05 12.26 2.15
C TYR A 58 -11.99 11.16 2.19
N VAL A 59 -12.19 10.16 1.36
CA VAL A 59 -11.24 9.07 1.13
C VAL A 59 -10.27 9.48 0.01
N GLY A 60 -8.97 9.44 0.30
CA GLY A 60 -7.94 9.92 -0.62
C GLY A 60 -7.57 8.94 -1.73
N MET A 61 -8.03 7.68 -1.66
CA MET A 61 -7.71 6.62 -2.62
C MET A 61 -6.20 6.41 -2.86
N GLY A 62 -5.39 6.72 -1.85
CA GLY A 62 -3.93 6.56 -1.88
C GLY A 62 -3.16 7.84 -2.26
N TRP A 63 -3.73 8.78 -3.03
CA TRP A 63 -2.96 9.92 -3.54
C TRP A 63 -2.57 10.92 -2.46
N PRO A 64 -3.49 11.59 -1.75
CA PRO A 64 -3.11 12.40 -0.60
C PRO A 64 -2.59 11.56 0.56
N ASP A 65 -3.09 10.33 0.73
CA ASP A 65 -2.69 9.40 1.78
C ASP A 65 -1.19 9.11 1.75
N ARG A 66 -0.56 9.04 0.56
CA ARG A 66 0.89 8.82 0.43
C ARG A 66 1.72 9.83 1.23
N LEU A 67 1.26 11.07 1.31
CA LEU A 67 1.94 12.11 2.09
C LEU A 67 1.71 11.95 3.60
N ASP A 68 0.54 11.46 4.01
CA ASP A 68 0.28 11.09 5.41
C ASP A 68 1.19 9.93 5.83
N TYR A 69 1.33 8.90 4.97
CA TYR A 69 2.23 7.79 5.24
C TYR A 69 3.71 8.20 5.23
N LEU A 70 4.11 9.18 4.42
CA LEU A 70 5.45 9.77 4.51
C LEU A 70 5.69 10.42 5.89
N GLN A 71 4.67 11.09 6.45
CA GLN A 71 4.76 11.63 7.82
C GLN A 71 4.83 10.51 8.87
N TRP A 72 4.09 9.40 8.69
CA TRP A 72 4.21 8.24 9.58
C TRP A 72 5.60 7.59 9.52
N VAL A 73 6.23 7.56 8.35
CA VAL A 73 7.66 7.15 8.21
C VAL A 73 8.54 8.07 9.05
N GLN A 74 8.41 9.39 8.91
CA GLN A 74 9.21 10.35 9.68
C GLN A 74 8.94 10.26 11.19
N TRP A 75 7.68 10.11 11.58
CA TRP A 75 7.31 9.90 12.99
C TRP A 75 7.97 8.66 13.57
N THR A 76 7.98 7.56 12.82
CA THR A 76 8.59 6.29 13.26
C THR A 76 10.09 6.44 13.46
N LEU A 77 10.78 7.10 12.52
CA LEU A 77 12.22 7.38 12.66
C LEU A 77 12.52 8.25 13.86
N LYS A 78 11.74 9.32 14.07
CA LYS A 78 11.91 10.17 15.26
C LYS A 78 11.68 9.41 16.56
N LYS A 79 10.75 8.45 16.58
CA LYS A 79 10.42 7.64 17.74
C LYS A 79 11.47 6.57 18.06
N ASN A 80 12.00 5.89 17.03
CA ASN A 80 12.84 4.71 17.16
C ASN A 80 14.35 4.99 16.93
N GLY A 81 14.70 6.18 16.43
CA GLY A 81 16.07 6.61 16.18
C GLY A 81 16.59 6.25 14.77
N ASP A 82 17.78 6.77 14.45
CA ASP A 82 18.37 6.70 13.11
C ASP A 82 18.80 5.29 12.68
N SER A 83 19.00 4.37 13.63
CA SER A 83 19.29 2.96 13.36
C SER A 83 18.06 2.14 12.94
N SER A 84 16.90 2.76 12.83
CA SER A 84 15.66 2.09 12.44
C SER A 84 15.72 1.52 11.02
N GLU A 85 15.11 0.37 10.84
CA GLU A 85 14.87 -0.24 9.54
C GLU A 85 13.36 -0.42 9.33
N LEU A 86 12.85 0.12 8.24
CA LEU A 86 11.41 0.17 7.99
C LEU A 86 11.04 -0.68 6.79
N ILE A 87 9.95 -1.44 6.95
CA ILE A 87 9.21 -2.08 5.88
C ILE A 87 7.89 -1.32 5.71
N LEU A 88 7.52 -1.02 4.48
CA LEU A 88 6.20 -0.49 4.16
C LEU A 88 5.37 -1.61 3.54
N PHE A 89 4.20 -1.86 4.10
CA PHE A 89 3.27 -2.87 3.62
C PHE A 89 1.90 -2.25 3.36
N GLY A 90 1.24 -2.63 2.29
CA GLY A 90 -0.12 -2.17 2.03
C GLY A 90 -0.95 -3.20 1.29
N ALA A 91 -2.25 -3.29 1.64
CA ALA A 91 -3.21 -4.16 0.98
C ALA A 91 -4.31 -3.34 0.28
N SER A 92 -4.67 -3.69 -0.95
CA SER A 92 -5.72 -3.03 -1.73
C SER A 92 -5.44 -1.53 -1.92
N MET A 93 -6.33 -0.63 -1.47
CA MET A 93 -6.06 0.81 -1.43
C MET A 93 -4.75 1.12 -0.69
N GLY A 94 -4.43 0.38 0.37
CA GLY A 94 -3.14 0.48 1.06
C GLY A 94 -1.96 0.09 0.16
N GLY A 95 -2.11 -0.93 -0.67
CA GLY A 95 -1.12 -1.33 -1.67
C GLY A 95 -0.88 -0.21 -2.69
N ALA A 96 -1.96 0.38 -3.22
CA ALA A 96 -1.87 1.55 -4.09
C ALA A 96 -1.22 2.75 -3.38
N THR A 97 -1.54 2.98 -2.10
CA THR A 97 -0.90 4.03 -1.28
C THR A 97 0.61 3.81 -1.18
N MET A 98 1.06 2.57 -0.93
CA MET A 98 2.49 2.25 -0.85
C MET A 98 3.19 2.39 -2.21
N MET A 99 2.53 2.01 -3.30
CA MET A 99 3.04 2.26 -4.66
C MET A 99 3.16 3.76 -4.95
N MET A 100 2.14 4.56 -4.60
CA MET A 100 2.18 6.01 -4.78
C MET A 100 3.24 6.66 -3.89
N LEU A 101 3.40 6.19 -2.65
CA LEU A 101 4.44 6.64 -1.73
C LEU A 101 5.85 6.33 -2.24
N SER A 102 6.03 5.24 -2.98
CA SER A 102 7.35 4.80 -3.49
C SER A 102 8.02 5.80 -4.42
N GLY A 103 7.24 6.69 -5.05
CA GLY A 103 7.74 7.76 -5.91
C GLY A 103 8.16 9.03 -5.17
N GLU A 104 7.92 9.12 -3.86
CA GLU A 104 8.37 10.22 -3.02
C GLU A 104 9.83 10.00 -2.57
N LYS A 105 10.45 11.07 -2.04
CA LYS A 105 11.80 10.97 -1.47
C LYS A 105 11.77 10.23 -0.13
N LEU A 106 11.95 8.92 -0.18
CA LEU A 106 12.00 8.08 1.02
C LEU A 106 13.38 8.14 1.69
N PRO A 107 13.44 8.10 3.04
CA PRO A 107 14.69 7.97 3.77
C PRO A 107 15.31 6.56 3.58
N SER A 108 16.63 6.47 3.68
CA SER A 108 17.40 5.22 3.48
C SER A 108 17.07 4.09 4.46
N GLN A 109 16.40 4.43 5.56
CA GLN A 109 15.88 3.48 6.54
C GLN A 109 14.70 2.66 6.00
N VAL A 110 13.99 3.12 4.97
CA VAL A 110 13.00 2.30 4.27
C VAL A 110 13.74 1.29 3.40
N LYS A 111 13.65 0.00 3.76
CA LYS A 111 14.44 -1.07 3.15
C LYS A 111 13.75 -1.71 1.96
N PHE A 112 12.45 -1.91 2.05
CA PHE A 112 11.64 -2.38 0.93
C PHE A 112 10.15 -2.11 1.16
N ILE A 113 9.39 -2.26 0.09
CA ILE A 113 7.94 -2.08 0.07
C ILE A 113 7.28 -3.37 -0.38
N VAL A 114 6.15 -3.74 0.24
CA VAL A 114 5.27 -4.83 -0.19
C VAL A 114 3.91 -4.23 -0.52
N GLU A 115 3.45 -4.45 -1.73
CA GLU A 115 2.08 -4.17 -2.13
C GLU A 115 1.33 -5.49 -2.37
N ASP A 116 0.14 -5.63 -1.83
CA ASP A 116 -0.78 -6.76 -1.99
C ASP A 116 -2.08 -6.26 -2.63
N CYS A 117 -2.35 -6.70 -3.85
CA CYS A 117 -3.54 -6.41 -4.66
C CYS A 117 -3.91 -4.91 -4.81
N GLY A 118 -2.91 -4.03 -4.92
CA GLY A 118 -3.12 -2.61 -5.20
C GLY A 118 -3.51 -2.35 -6.66
N PHE A 119 -4.07 -1.17 -6.93
CA PHE A 119 -4.51 -0.78 -8.27
C PHE A 119 -3.52 0.13 -9.00
N SER A 120 -3.59 0.13 -10.34
CA SER A 120 -2.65 0.83 -11.21
C SER A 120 -2.83 2.36 -11.21
N SER A 121 -4.07 2.85 -11.06
CA SER A 121 -4.42 4.26 -10.82
C SER A 121 -5.82 4.39 -10.25
N VAL A 122 -6.11 5.54 -9.64
CA VAL A 122 -7.48 5.83 -9.13
C VAL A 122 -8.49 5.84 -10.27
N GLU A 123 -8.14 6.43 -11.40
CA GLU A 123 -9.02 6.44 -12.57
C GLU A 123 -9.30 5.02 -13.09
N ALA A 124 -8.28 4.17 -13.18
CA ALA A 124 -8.43 2.81 -13.67
C ALA A 124 -9.33 1.96 -12.77
N ILE A 125 -9.14 2.01 -11.44
CA ILE A 125 -9.98 1.23 -10.52
C ILE A 125 -11.42 1.75 -10.50
N LEU A 126 -11.64 3.05 -10.53
CA LEU A 126 -12.98 3.63 -10.58
C LEU A 126 -13.69 3.26 -11.90
N THR A 127 -12.99 3.34 -13.03
CA THR A 127 -13.50 2.89 -14.33
C THR A 127 -13.95 1.43 -14.28
N TYR A 128 -13.09 0.55 -13.77
CA TYR A 128 -13.40 -0.86 -13.64
C TYR A 128 -14.62 -1.10 -12.73
N GLN A 129 -14.66 -0.46 -11.57
CA GLN A 129 -15.76 -0.64 -10.61
C GLN A 129 -17.09 -0.08 -11.13
N ILE A 130 -17.09 1.05 -11.84
CA ILE A 130 -18.30 1.61 -12.45
C ILE A 130 -18.82 0.65 -13.54
N LYS A 131 -17.97 0.19 -14.46
CA LYS A 131 -18.35 -0.74 -15.54
C LYS A 131 -18.97 -2.04 -15.02
N ASN A 132 -18.49 -2.53 -13.87
CA ASN A 132 -18.96 -3.80 -13.32
C ASN A 132 -20.19 -3.67 -12.40
N ARG A 133 -20.63 -2.45 -12.07
CA ARG A 133 -21.72 -2.22 -11.10
C ARG A 133 -22.92 -1.46 -11.66
N THR A 134 -22.79 -0.87 -12.82
CA THR A 134 -23.84 -0.04 -13.41
C THR A 134 -23.75 0.02 -14.93
N ASP A 135 -24.86 0.12 -15.59
CA ASP A 135 -24.96 0.37 -17.04
C ASP A 135 -24.86 1.87 -17.39
N PHE A 136 -24.62 2.72 -16.41
CA PHE A 136 -24.50 4.16 -16.64
C PHE A 136 -23.20 4.48 -17.40
N PRO A 137 -23.20 5.46 -18.34
CA PRO A 137 -22.01 5.83 -19.09
C PRO A 137 -20.86 6.27 -18.17
N VAL A 138 -19.75 5.51 -18.23
CA VAL A 138 -18.57 5.70 -17.35
C VAL A 138 -18.00 7.09 -17.51
N GLU A 139 -17.95 7.60 -18.76
CA GLU A 139 -17.36 8.88 -19.12
C GLU A 139 -18.05 10.05 -18.41
N LEU A 140 -19.39 10.00 -18.26
CA LEU A 140 -20.15 11.03 -17.57
C LEU A 140 -19.89 11.04 -16.06
N LEU A 141 -19.83 9.85 -15.44
CA LEU A 141 -19.53 9.73 -14.01
C LEU A 141 -18.09 10.16 -13.71
N LEU A 142 -17.13 9.68 -14.50
CA LEU A 142 -15.72 10.05 -14.33
C LEU A 142 -15.48 11.54 -14.60
N GLY A 143 -16.10 12.11 -15.63
CA GLY A 143 -16.00 13.54 -15.91
C GLY A 143 -16.47 14.42 -14.75
N SER A 144 -17.61 14.08 -14.16
CA SER A 144 -18.13 14.76 -12.98
C SER A 144 -17.21 14.59 -11.77
N LEU A 145 -16.69 13.38 -11.55
CA LEU A 145 -15.78 13.07 -10.45
C LEU A 145 -14.42 13.79 -10.62
N LYS A 146 -13.85 13.82 -11.82
CA LYS A 146 -12.62 14.56 -12.11
C LYS A 146 -12.77 16.04 -11.76
N THR A 147 -13.88 16.65 -12.19
CA THR A 147 -14.17 18.05 -11.87
C THR A 147 -14.30 18.26 -10.36
N TYR A 148 -15.03 17.37 -9.66
CA TYR A 148 -15.18 17.45 -8.23
C TYR A 148 -13.83 17.35 -7.50
N VAL A 149 -13.02 16.35 -7.83
CA VAL A 149 -11.69 16.13 -7.22
C VAL A 149 -10.79 17.34 -7.45
N GLN A 150 -10.72 17.83 -8.70
CA GLN A 150 -9.91 19.01 -9.03
C GLN A 150 -10.34 20.27 -8.25
N VAL A 151 -11.63 20.53 -8.18
CA VAL A 151 -12.14 21.77 -7.54
C VAL A 151 -12.15 21.67 -6.02
N LYS A 152 -12.52 20.53 -5.47
CA LYS A 152 -12.72 20.36 -4.01
C LYS A 152 -11.51 19.83 -3.29
N LEU A 153 -10.71 18.97 -3.93
CA LEU A 153 -9.57 18.29 -3.29
C LEU A 153 -8.22 18.80 -3.79
N GLY A 154 -8.19 19.61 -4.88
CA GLY A 154 -7.01 20.30 -5.35
C GLY A 154 -6.00 19.45 -6.11
N TYR A 155 -6.39 18.26 -6.60
CA TYR A 155 -5.56 17.42 -7.45
C TYR A 155 -6.35 16.80 -8.59
N SER A 156 -5.69 16.30 -9.64
CA SER A 156 -6.35 15.58 -10.72
C SER A 156 -6.35 14.08 -10.49
N LEU A 157 -7.37 13.35 -11.00
CA LEU A 157 -7.38 11.88 -10.92
C LEU A 157 -6.25 11.26 -11.74
N GLU A 158 -5.77 11.93 -12.77
CA GLU A 158 -4.64 11.51 -13.60
C GLU A 158 -3.33 11.50 -12.80
N GLU A 159 -3.15 12.46 -11.85
CA GLU A 159 -1.99 12.48 -10.96
C GLU A 159 -1.98 11.30 -9.99
N ALA A 160 -3.16 10.78 -9.62
CA ALA A 160 -3.33 9.68 -8.69
C ALA A 160 -3.02 8.32 -9.35
N SER A 161 -1.78 8.14 -9.79
CA SER A 161 -1.29 7.01 -10.57
C SER A 161 -0.18 6.25 -9.85
N SER A 162 -0.46 4.99 -9.50
CA SER A 162 0.56 4.07 -8.99
C SER A 162 1.64 3.80 -10.05
N ILE A 163 1.26 3.70 -11.34
CA ILE A 163 2.19 3.48 -12.46
C ILE A 163 3.24 4.59 -12.51
N GLU A 164 2.80 5.86 -12.48
CA GLU A 164 3.73 7.00 -12.60
C GLU A 164 4.62 7.15 -11.37
N GLN A 165 4.16 6.71 -10.22
CA GLN A 165 4.95 6.78 -8.99
C GLN A 165 5.94 5.62 -8.86
N VAL A 166 5.58 4.38 -9.19
CA VAL A 166 6.54 3.26 -9.13
C VAL A 166 7.68 3.41 -10.13
N ARG A 167 7.52 4.14 -11.23
CA ARG A 167 8.61 4.50 -12.16
C ARG A 167 9.75 5.24 -11.47
N LYS A 168 9.46 5.98 -10.42
CA LYS A 168 10.40 6.83 -9.67
C LYS A 168 10.98 6.12 -8.46
N LYS A 169 10.50 4.92 -8.09
CA LYS A 169 10.93 4.23 -6.88
C LYS A 169 12.43 3.99 -6.85
N THR A 170 13.01 4.12 -5.68
CA THR A 170 14.44 3.87 -5.42
C THR A 170 14.68 2.69 -4.48
N VAL A 171 13.62 2.18 -3.84
CA VAL A 171 13.68 1.07 -2.88
C VAL A 171 13.19 -0.24 -3.52
N PRO A 172 13.70 -1.41 -3.08
CA PRO A 172 13.18 -2.71 -3.53
C PRO A 172 11.68 -2.85 -3.29
N MET A 173 10.96 -3.54 -4.20
CA MET A 173 9.52 -3.69 -4.08
C MET A 173 9.03 -5.07 -4.46
N ILE A 174 8.10 -5.60 -3.67
CA ILE A 174 7.39 -6.84 -3.92
C ILE A 174 5.96 -6.51 -4.34
N PHE A 175 5.51 -7.13 -5.42
CA PHE A 175 4.15 -7.06 -5.94
C PHE A 175 3.50 -8.44 -5.77
N ILE A 176 2.37 -8.50 -5.06
CA ILE A 176 1.62 -9.72 -4.79
C ILE A 176 0.18 -9.52 -5.25
N HIS A 177 -0.39 -10.50 -5.97
CA HIS A 177 -1.78 -10.41 -6.40
C HIS A 177 -2.39 -11.81 -6.58
N GLY A 178 -3.68 -11.94 -6.32
CA GLY A 178 -4.45 -13.13 -6.63
C GLY A 178 -5.03 -13.06 -8.05
N ASP A 179 -4.99 -14.15 -8.82
CA ASP A 179 -5.55 -14.16 -10.18
C ASP A 179 -7.07 -14.27 -10.23
N ALA A 180 -7.72 -14.62 -9.10
CA ALA A 180 -9.17 -14.64 -8.94
C ALA A 180 -9.72 -13.34 -8.30
N ASP A 181 -8.92 -12.27 -8.22
CA ASP A 181 -9.35 -10.99 -7.66
C ASP A 181 -10.36 -10.30 -8.57
N SER A 182 -11.62 -10.24 -8.12
CA SER A 182 -12.74 -9.59 -8.83
C SER A 182 -12.92 -8.10 -8.45
N ILE A 183 -12.18 -7.61 -7.46
CA ILE A 183 -12.25 -6.23 -6.99
C ILE A 183 -11.19 -5.36 -7.67
N VAL A 184 -9.94 -5.82 -7.67
CA VAL A 184 -8.84 -5.21 -8.41
C VAL A 184 -8.33 -6.24 -9.41
N PRO A 185 -8.61 -6.07 -10.72
CA PRO A 185 -8.23 -7.10 -11.69
C PRO A 185 -6.71 -7.29 -11.75
N VAL A 186 -6.27 -8.54 -11.84
CA VAL A 186 -4.85 -8.92 -11.88
C VAL A 186 -4.05 -8.23 -12.98
N SER A 187 -4.72 -7.78 -14.06
CA SER A 187 -4.08 -7.00 -15.13
C SER A 187 -3.44 -5.70 -14.62
N MET A 188 -3.92 -5.14 -13.51
CA MET A 188 -3.37 -3.91 -12.95
C MET A 188 -2.00 -4.12 -12.30
N VAL A 189 -1.75 -5.28 -11.67
CA VAL A 189 -0.43 -5.54 -11.10
C VAL A 189 0.65 -5.71 -12.17
N TYR A 190 0.31 -6.30 -13.32
CA TYR A 190 1.26 -6.38 -14.44
C TYR A 190 1.68 -4.99 -14.94
N GLN A 191 0.74 -4.04 -15.04
CA GLN A 191 1.03 -2.68 -15.47
C GLN A 191 2.00 -1.97 -14.53
N VAL A 192 1.78 -2.05 -13.20
CA VAL A 192 2.66 -1.42 -12.22
C VAL A 192 3.99 -2.14 -12.11
N TYR A 193 4.00 -3.48 -12.21
CA TYR A 193 5.22 -4.25 -12.21
C TYR A 193 6.12 -3.91 -13.40
N GLU A 194 5.58 -3.87 -14.61
CA GLU A 194 6.34 -3.49 -15.81
C GLU A 194 6.94 -2.08 -15.70
N ALA A 195 6.18 -1.14 -15.14
CA ALA A 195 6.61 0.25 -14.98
C ALA A 195 7.72 0.43 -13.92
N ALA A 196 7.75 -0.42 -12.90
CA ALA A 196 8.70 -0.30 -11.79
C ALA A 196 10.12 -0.69 -12.21
N PRO A 197 11.18 0.10 -11.87
CA PRO A 197 12.57 -0.32 -12.05
C PRO A 197 12.96 -1.43 -11.07
N GLU A 198 14.08 -2.11 -11.36
CA GLU A 198 14.69 -3.06 -10.42
C GLU A 198 15.20 -2.31 -9.14
N PRO A 199 15.38 -2.97 -7.98
CA PRO A 199 14.99 -4.36 -7.70
C PRO A 199 13.48 -4.51 -7.47
N LYS A 200 12.88 -5.56 -8.04
CA LYS A 200 11.46 -5.89 -7.89
C LYS A 200 11.21 -7.39 -7.97
N SER A 201 10.09 -7.85 -7.41
CA SER A 201 9.60 -9.22 -7.56
C SER A 201 8.09 -9.21 -7.74
N LEU A 202 7.58 -10.15 -8.53
CA LEU A 202 6.14 -10.35 -8.72
C LEU A 202 5.77 -11.76 -8.31
N LEU A 203 4.68 -11.91 -7.55
CA LEU A 203 4.04 -13.18 -7.28
C LEU A 203 2.55 -13.09 -7.60
N ILE A 204 2.10 -13.94 -8.51
CA ILE A 204 0.67 -14.18 -8.73
C ILE A 204 0.30 -15.47 -8.02
N VAL A 205 -0.72 -15.39 -7.16
CA VAL A 205 -1.22 -16.53 -6.38
C VAL A 205 -2.45 -17.10 -7.05
N PRO A 206 -2.38 -18.33 -7.62
CA PRO A 206 -3.49 -18.93 -8.32
C PRO A 206 -4.71 -19.14 -7.43
N GLY A 207 -5.90 -18.74 -7.90
CA GLY A 207 -7.17 -18.89 -7.20
C GLY A 207 -7.36 -17.98 -6.00
N ALA A 208 -6.39 -17.13 -5.66
CA ALA A 208 -6.55 -16.19 -4.56
C ALA A 208 -7.47 -15.02 -4.97
N GLU A 209 -8.46 -14.76 -4.12
CA GLU A 209 -9.36 -13.62 -4.22
C GLU A 209 -8.72 -12.35 -3.63
N HIS A 210 -9.46 -11.24 -3.67
CA HIS A 210 -9.03 -9.95 -3.14
C HIS A 210 -8.56 -10.02 -1.67
N VAL A 211 -7.35 -9.50 -1.38
CA VAL A 211 -6.72 -9.49 -0.03
C VAL A 211 -6.50 -10.90 0.53
N ARG A 212 -6.36 -11.92 -0.33
CA ARG A 212 -6.11 -13.31 0.10
C ARG A 212 -4.74 -13.84 -0.32
N ALA A 213 -4.06 -13.15 -1.23
CA ALA A 213 -2.80 -13.61 -1.78
C ALA A 213 -1.68 -13.73 -0.73
N PHE A 214 -1.63 -12.83 0.24
CA PHE A 214 -0.63 -12.90 1.34
C PHE A 214 -0.82 -14.08 2.30
N ASN A 215 -1.97 -14.77 2.27
CA ASN A 215 -2.18 -16.00 3.05
C ASN A 215 -1.41 -17.20 2.48
N ASP A 216 -0.98 -17.12 1.22
CA ASP A 216 -0.19 -18.17 0.57
C ASP A 216 1.25 -18.20 1.14
N GLU A 217 1.77 -19.43 1.34
CA GLU A 217 3.11 -19.66 1.88
C GLU A 217 4.21 -19.06 0.98
N LYS A 218 4.03 -19.09 -0.35
CA LYS A 218 4.99 -18.52 -1.29
C LYS A 218 5.08 -17.01 -1.17
N ALA A 219 3.94 -16.33 -0.89
CA ALA A 219 3.93 -14.89 -0.66
C ALA A 219 4.73 -14.53 0.59
N ARG A 220 4.50 -15.27 1.69
CA ARG A 220 5.27 -15.08 2.93
C ARG A 220 6.75 -15.41 2.73
N SER A 221 7.08 -16.53 2.09
CA SER A 221 8.45 -16.92 1.79
C SER A 221 9.18 -15.89 0.92
N LEU A 222 8.50 -15.23 0.00
CA LEU A 222 9.07 -14.15 -0.79
C LEU A 222 9.42 -12.93 0.09
N VAL A 223 8.54 -12.55 1.00
CA VAL A 223 8.79 -11.47 1.98
C VAL A 223 9.92 -11.86 2.94
N ASP A 224 9.95 -13.12 3.42
CA ASP A 224 11.05 -13.65 4.25
C ASP A 224 12.42 -13.52 3.56
N GLY A 225 12.46 -13.79 2.26
CA GLY A 225 13.65 -13.61 1.44
C GLY A 225 14.13 -12.16 1.39
N TYR A 226 13.20 -11.21 1.28
CA TYR A 226 13.52 -9.78 1.30
C TYR A 226 13.97 -9.31 2.68
N ILE A 227 13.32 -9.79 3.76
CA ILE A 227 13.73 -9.51 5.14
C ILE A 227 15.19 -9.94 5.34
N LYS A 228 15.54 -11.18 4.97
CA LYS A 228 16.91 -11.73 5.09
C LYS A 228 17.92 -10.98 4.23
N LYS A 229 17.51 -10.45 3.07
CA LYS A 229 18.41 -9.78 2.13
C LYS A 229 18.66 -8.32 2.46
N TYR A 230 17.64 -7.60 2.94
CA TYR A 230 17.69 -6.14 3.01
C TYR A 230 17.72 -5.58 4.45
N LEU A 231 17.39 -6.38 5.46
CA LEU A 231 17.51 -5.96 6.85
C LEU A 231 18.79 -6.52 7.48
N THR A 232 19.31 -5.79 8.46
CA THR A 232 20.41 -6.31 9.29
C THR A 232 19.94 -7.49 10.14
N PRO A 233 20.81 -8.47 10.43
CA PRO A 233 20.49 -9.61 11.29
C PRO A 233 19.91 -9.24 12.67
#